data_0668d352661ff7641df95177da351f45
#
_entry.id   0668d352661ff7641df95177da351f45
#
_cell.length_a   1.000
_cell.length_b   1.000
_cell.length_c   1.000
_cell.angle_alpha   90.00
_cell.angle_beta   90.00
_cell.angle_gamma   90.00
#
_symmetry.space_group_name_H-M   'P 1'
#
loop_
_entity.id
_entity.type
_entity.pdbx_description
1 polymer ?
#
loop_
_entity_poly.entity_id
_entity_poly.type
_entity_poly.pdbx_seq_one_letter_code
_entity_poly.pdbx_strand_id
1 'polypeptide(L)'
;MNILPLAKELNTVLESEAPAVLDMLSGLGKRLYFPKGIISQGAEAKAKADRFNATIGIATEGGVPMHLESMKKLFAMEPGEVFPYAPTAGRPDLRELWRAKQLEENPSMRDKTMGMPIVTSALTHGLGVAGDLFLDPGDRVILPAHFWGNYNLTFGVRNQCENETYPFYDDAGGFNSGALAQKLEEVGGKASRAVVVLNFPNNPTGYTPTPEAAAEIRDAIVAAAENGLRQVVICDDAYFGLFFDDNCLQESIFGYLANCHPDVLAVKLDGATKEVFAWGFRVGFLTFAAGGAGDLDAVHTALEKKTMGSIRGGVSNAPNTTQSAVVRMLQDPEAAAQRKEKRDVLCARALRTREVLDDEKYVEAWDVYPFNSGYFMCVKLKGGVDAEDLRVHLLDKYGVGVISSSATDIRVAFSCLEEGQIEEVFELLLQAWKDLAG
;
A
#
# COMPACT_ATOMS: atom_id res chain seq x y z
N MET A 1 -26.96 1.92 10.62
CA MET A 1 -25.62 1.30 10.46
C MET A 1 -25.54 0.74 9.04
N ASN A 2 -24.64 1.22 8.20
CA ASN A 2 -24.54 0.71 6.83
C ASN A 2 -23.72 -0.59 6.84
N ILE A 3 -24.38 -1.72 6.56
CA ILE A 3 -23.75 -3.04 6.48
C ILE A 3 -23.64 -3.41 4.99
N LEU A 4 -22.42 -3.66 4.52
CA LEU A 4 -22.15 -3.99 3.12
C LEU A 4 -22.77 -5.36 2.72
N PRO A 5 -23.09 -5.59 1.44
CA PRO A 5 -23.80 -6.80 0.99
C PRO A 5 -23.16 -8.11 1.47
N LEU A 6 -21.83 -8.24 1.37
CA LEU A 6 -21.11 -9.44 1.80
C LEU A 6 -21.24 -9.72 3.31
N ALA A 7 -21.19 -8.68 4.13
CA ALA A 7 -21.44 -8.83 5.57
C ALA A 7 -22.90 -9.20 5.87
N LYS A 8 -23.86 -8.66 5.09
CA LYS A 8 -25.29 -9.05 5.20
C LYS A 8 -25.49 -10.53 4.88
N GLU A 9 -24.86 -11.05 3.82
CA GLU A 9 -24.92 -12.48 3.48
C GLU A 9 -24.50 -13.37 4.67
N LEU A 10 -23.38 -13.03 5.31
CA LEU A 10 -22.88 -13.77 6.48
C LEU A 10 -23.84 -13.64 7.67
N ASN A 11 -24.36 -12.46 7.92
CA ASN A 11 -25.35 -12.23 8.99
C ASN A 11 -26.64 -13.02 8.75
N THR A 12 -27.11 -13.10 7.50
CA THR A 12 -28.32 -13.89 7.15
C THR A 12 -28.12 -15.38 7.46
N VAL A 13 -26.94 -15.94 7.17
CA VAL A 13 -26.61 -17.31 7.55
C VAL A 13 -26.65 -17.48 9.08
N LEU A 14 -26.05 -16.57 9.82
CA LEU A 14 -26.10 -16.64 11.28
C LEU A 14 -27.50 -16.44 11.85
N GLU A 15 -28.30 -15.58 11.22
CA GLU A 15 -29.68 -15.35 11.62
C GLU A 15 -30.55 -16.60 11.44
N SER A 16 -30.33 -17.36 10.35
CA SER A 16 -31.08 -18.59 10.08
C SER A 16 -30.62 -19.78 10.92
N GLU A 17 -29.30 -19.96 11.08
CA GLU A 17 -28.72 -21.16 11.67
C GLU A 17 -28.42 -21.03 13.16
N ALA A 18 -28.09 -19.81 13.62
CA ALA A 18 -27.67 -19.55 15.01
C ALA A 18 -27.95 -18.09 15.44
N PRO A 19 -29.24 -17.68 15.55
CA PRO A 19 -29.60 -16.29 15.81
C PRO A 19 -28.97 -15.73 17.10
N ALA A 20 -28.81 -16.55 18.14
CA ALA A 20 -28.14 -16.14 19.36
C ALA A 20 -26.66 -15.77 19.11
N VAL A 21 -25.96 -16.40 18.16
CA VAL A 21 -24.59 -16.03 17.81
C VAL A 21 -24.56 -14.69 17.10
N LEU A 22 -25.52 -14.43 16.21
CA LEU A 22 -25.65 -13.11 15.56
C LEU A 22 -25.90 -12.00 16.61
N ASP A 23 -26.74 -12.25 17.61
CA ASP A 23 -27.01 -11.29 18.67
C ASP A 23 -25.78 -11.02 19.56
N MET A 24 -24.92 -12.02 19.75
CA MET A 24 -23.66 -11.88 20.48
C MET A 24 -22.60 -11.08 19.72
N LEU A 25 -22.71 -10.95 18.40
CA LEU A 25 -21.74 -10.14 17.64
C LEU A 25 -21.86 -8.66 17.99
N SER A 26 -20.70 -8.03 18.21
CA SER A 26 -20.59 -6.57 18.30
C SER A 26 -21.02 -5.90 16.99
N GLY A 27 -21.28 -4.58 17.04
CA GLY A 27 -21.54 -3.81 15.82
C GLY A 27 -20.40 -3.92 14.80
N LEU A 28 -19.14 -4.00 15.23
CA LEU A 28 -18.00 -4.29 14.35
C LEU A 28 -18.08 -5.72 13.80
N GLY A 29 -18.33 -6.72 14.61
CA GLY A 29 -18.47 -8.11 14.18
C GLY A 29 -19.52 -8.28 13.07
N LYS A 30 -20.68 -7.61 13.21
CA LYS A 30 -21.73 -7.62 12.19
C LYS A 30 -21.36 -6.91 10.89
N ARG A 31 -20.37 -6.00 10.89
CA ARG A 31 -19.88 -5.33 9.67
C ARG A 31 -18.72 -6.04 8.99
N LEU A 32 -17.96 -6.85 9.72
CA LEU A 32 -16.81 -7.56 9.17
C LEU A 32 -17.22 -8.64 8.18
N TYR A 33 -16.45 -8.78 7.12
CA TYR A 33 -16.57 -9.81 6.11
C TYR A 33 -15.20 -10.10 5.51
N PHE A 34 -15.04 -11.26 4.87
CA PHE A 34 -13.86 -11.53 4.05
C PHE A 34 -14.12 -11.03 2.63
N PRO A 35 -13.34 -10.05 2.10
CA PRO A 35 -13.64 -9.41 0.83
C PRO A 35 -13.49 -10.36 -0.36
N LYS A 36 -14.45 -10.35 -1.25
CA LYS A 36 -14.33 -10.90 -2.60
C LYS A 36 -13.55 -9.90 -3.45
N GLY A 37 -12.24 -9.93 -3.41
CA GLY A 37 -11.39 -9.00 -4.11
C GLY A 37 -10.02 -9.64 -4.37
N ILE A 38 -8.96 -8.87 -4.31
CA ILE A 38 -7.58 -9.34 -4.62
C ILE A 38 -7.24 -10.68 -3.95
N ILE A 39 -7.65 -10.90 -2.69
CA ILE A 39 -7.32 -12.13 -1.96
C ILE A 39 -8.10 -13.33 -2.52
N SER A 40 -9.41 -13.21 -2.77
CA SER A 40 -10.22 -14.30 -3.33
C SER A 40 -9.87 -14.56 -4.79
N GLN A 41 -9.66 -13.52 -5.59
CA GLN A 41 -9.20 -13.62 -6.97
C GLN A 41 -7.80 -14.26 -7.03
N GLY A 42 -6.88 -13.87 -6.14
CA GLY A 42 -5.57 -14.50 -6.00
C GLY A 42 -5.63 -15.97 -5.58
N ALA A 43 -6.57 -16.35 -4.71
CA ALA A 43 -6.78 -17.75 -4.32
C ALA A 43 -7.34 -18.58 -5.47
N GLU A 44 -8.28 -18.03 -6.22
CA GLU A 44 -8.84 -18.67 -7.43
C GLU A 44 -7.76 -18.83 -8.51
N ALA A 45 -6.97 -17.79 -8.77
CA ALA A 45 -5.84 -17.86 -9.69
C ALA A 45 -4.80 -18.91 -9.25
N LYS A 46 -4.49 -18.99 -7.95
CA LYS A 46 -3.60 -20.04 -7.44
C LYS A 46 -4.10 -21.46 -7.69
N ALA A 47 -5.42 -21.64 -7.69
CA ALA A 47 -6.03 -22.96 -7.93
C ALA A 47 -6.16 -23.32 -9.41
N LYS A 48 -6.34 -22.33 -10.28
CA LYS A 48 -6.71 -22.53 -11.68
C LYS A 48 -5.68 -22.04 -12.70
N ALA A 49 -4.85 -21.04 -12.37
CA ALA A 49 -3.85 -20.51 -13.29
C ALA A 49 -2.73 -21.55 -13.46
N ASP A 50 -2.78 -22.30 -14.53
CA ASP A 50 -1.82 -23.34 -14.88
C ASP A 50 -0.68 -22.83 -15.77
N ARG A 51 -0.80 -21.62 -16.32
CA ARG A 51 0.22 -20.98 -17.17
C ARG A 51 0.92 -19.84 -16.44
N PHE A 52 0.18 -18.79 -16.11
CA PHE A 52 0.75 -17.59 -15.50
C PHE A 52 -0.14 -17.07 -14.36
N ASN A 53 0.48 -16.70 -13.24
CA ASN A 53 -0.23 -16.08 -12.12
C ASN A 53 0.36 -14.71 -11.80
N ALA A 54 -0.23 -13.66 -12.36
CA ALA A 54 0.16 -12.27 -12.18
C ALA A 54 -0.76 -11.50 -11.19
N THR A 55 -1.23 -12.20 -10.16
CA THR A 55 -2.18 -11.62 -9.17
C THR A 55 -1.51 -11.12 -7.90
N ILE A 56 -0.40 -11.72 -7.47
CA ILE A 56 0.12 -11.64 -6.10
C ILE A 56 1.03 -10.42 -5.93
N GLY A 57 0.95 -9.75 -4.76
CA GLY A 57 1.88 -8.69 -4.37
C GLY A 57 3.21 -9.21 -3.82
N ILE A 58 3.72 -10.33 -4.37
CA ILE A 58 5.02 -10.94 -4.09
C ILE A 58 5.78 -10.99 -5.40
N ALA A 59 6.98 -10.39 -5.45
CA ALA A 59 7.86 -10.57 -6.60
C ALA A 59 8.42 -12.00 -6.61
N THR A 60 8.52 -12.61 -7.79
CA THR A 60 9.06 -13.96 -7.97
C THR A 60 10.25 -13.96 -8.91
N GLU A 61 11.12 -14.94 -8.76
CA GLU A 61 12.29 -15.18 -9.61
C GLU A 61 12.51 -16.69 -9.68
N GLY A 62 12.58 -17.27 -10.88
CA GLY A 62 12.67 -18.70 -11.07
C GLY A 62 11.52 -19.50 -10.43
N GLY A 63 10.31 -18.95 -10.36
CA GLY A 63 9.11 -19.58 -9.80
C GLY A 63 9.04 -19.60 -8.27
N VAL A 64 10.01 -18.99 -7.56
CA VAL A 64 10.01 -18.86 -6.10
C VAL A 64 9.93 -17.40 -5.66
N PRO A 65 9.47 -17.09 -4.43
CA PRO A 65 9.53 -15.73 -3.91
C PRO A 65 10.95 -15.16 -3.97
N MET A 66 11.08 -13.98 -4.58
CA MET A 66 12.33 -13.23 -4.62
C MET A 66 12.83 -12.94 -3.19
N HIS A 67 14.11 -13.09 -2.93
CA HIS A 67 14.68 -12.88 -1.60
C HIS A 67 16.17 -12.53 -1.70
N LEU A 68 16.71 -11.97 -0.65
CA LEU A 68 18.14 -11.77 -0.50
C LEU A 68 18.77 -13.07 -0.01
N GLU A 69 19.75 -13.62 -0.73
CA GLU A 69 20.39 -14.91 -0.38
C GLU A 69 21.08 -14.86 1.00
N SER A 70 21.67 -13.71 1.35
CA SER A 70 22.27 -13.53 2.67
C SER A 70 21.27 -13.70 3.81
N MET A 71 19.99 -13.38 3.61
CA MET A 71 18.96 -13.52 4.64
C MET A 71 18.67 -14.96 5.05
N LYS A 72 18.94 -15.95 4.20
CA LYS A 72 18.80 -17.37 4.55
C LYS A 72 19.65 -17.76 5.77
N LYS A 73 20.81 -17.12 5.92
CA LYS A 73 21.75 -17.36 7.02
C LYS A 73 21.35 -16.69 8.34
N LEU A 74 20.42 -15.70 8.28
CA LEU A 74 20.09 -14.86 9.42
C LEU A 74 19.24 -15.57 10.49
N PHE A 75 18.65 -16.73 10.18
CA PHE A 75 17.80 -17.48 11.11
C PHE A 75 18.58 -18.35 12.11
N ALA A 76 19.91 -18.50 11.96
CA ALA A 76 20.78 -19.07 12.99
C ALA A 76 21.02 -18.01 14.08
N MET A 77 20.09 -17.90 15.03
CA MET A 77 20.07 -16.85 16.05
C MET A 77 20.32 -17.40 17.45
N GLU A 78 20.90 -16.57 18.31
CA GLU A 78 21.03 -16.88 19.72
C GLU A 78 19.68 -16.82 20.47
N PRO A 79 19.49 -17.60 21.56
CA PRO A 79 18.24 -17.60 22.30
C PRO A 79 17.71 -16.23 22.70
N GLY A 80 18.58 -15.30 23.05
CA GLY A 80 18.24 -13.91 23.41
C GLY A 80 17.64 -13.09 22.28
N GLU A 81 17.86 -13.47 21.04
CA GLU A 81 17.32 -12.78 19.85
C GLU A 81 15.96 -13.33 19.42
N VAL A 82 15.61 -14.54 19.86
CA VAL A 82 14.42 -15.28 19.40
C VAL A 82 13.31 -15.31 20.44
N PHE A 83 13.63 -15.75 21.66
CA PHE A 83 12.61 -16.11 22.64
C PHE A 83 12.02 -14.97 23.48
N PRO A 84 12.74 -13.89 23.84
CA PRO A 84 12.15 -12.79 24.58
C PRO A 84 11.10 -12.03 23.78
N TYR A 85 10.16 -11.41 24.49
CA TYR A 85 9.30 -10.39 23.88
C TYR A 85 10.14 -9.18 23.43
N ALA A 86 9.85 -8.64 22.24
CA ALA A 86 10.34 -7.31 21.90
C ALA A 86 9.64 -6.24 22.76
N PRO A 87 10.26 -5.09 23.03
CA PRO A 87 9.56 -3.94 23.57
C PRO A 87 8.35 -3.55 22.70
N THR A 88 7.31 -2.97 23.28
CA THR A 88 6.09 -2.61 22.56
C THR A 88 6.33 -1.65 21.40
N ALA A 89 7.26 -0.69 21.53
CA ALA A 89 7.66 0.20 20.45
C ALA A 89 8.60 -0.47 19.42
N GLY A 90 9.03 -1.70 19.67
CA GLY A 90 10.04 -2.41 18.91
C GLY A 90 11.43 -2.34 19.55
N ARG A 91 12.35 -3.14 19.04
CA ARG A 91 13.74 -3.18 19.49
C ARG A 91 14.42 -1.82 19.27
N PRO A 92 15.16 -1.27 20.25
CA PRO A 92 15.84 0.02 20.10
C PRO A 92 16.83 0.03 18.95
N ASP A 93 17.66 -1.02 18.84
CA ASP A 93 18.68 -1.16 17.78
C ASP A 93 18.04 -1.18 16.38
N LEU A 94 16.90 -1.88 16.20
CA LEU A 94 16.16 -1.90 14.94
C LEU A 94 15.63 -0.50 14.60
N ARG A 95 15.04 0.19 15.58
CA ARG A 95 14.46 1.53 15.38
C ARG A 95 15.53 2.55 14.97
N GLU A 96 16.71 2.49 15.58
CA GLU A 96 17.85 3.35 15.26
C GLU A 96 18.39 3.07 13.85
N LEU A 97 18.60 1.80 13.51
CA LEU A 97 19.06 1.40 12.18
C LEU A 97 18.05 1.78 11.09
N TRP A 98 16.75 1.59 11.35
CA TRP A 98 15.71 1.97 10.39
C TRP A 98 15.62 3.48 10.20
N ARG A 99 15.76 4.26 11.29
CA ARG A 99 15.85 5.71 11.20
C ARG A 99 17.05 6.16 10.36
N ALA A 100 18.21 5.56 10.59
CA ALA A 100 19.40 5.86 9.79
C ALA A 100 19.18 5.60 8.31
N LYS A 101 18.57 4.44 7.97
CA LYS A 101 18.17 4.09 6.60
C LYS A 101 17.17 5.11 6.02
N GLN A 102 16.13 5.50 6.78
CA GLN A 102 15.16 6.52 6.34
C GLN A 102 15.86 7.83 5.97
N LEU A 103 16.80 8.30 6.78
CA LEU A 103 17.55 9.56 6.54
C LEU A 103 18.56 9.45 5.40
N GLU A 104 19.14 8.27 5.17
CA GLU A 104 20.04 8.00 4.06
C GLU A 104 19.30 8.04 2.72
N GLU A 105 18.16 7.34 2.65
CA GLU A 105 17.41 7.15 1.42
C GLU A 105 16.43 8.30 1.12
N ASN A 106 16.21 9.23 2.07
CA ASN A 106 15.32 10.39 1.90
C ASN A 106 16.02 11.68 2.34
N PRO A 107 16.81 12.31 1.46
CA PRO A 107 17.50 13.57 1.75
C PRO A 107 16.60 14.69 2.27
N SER A 108 15.35 14.77 1.79
CA SER A 108 14.35 15.75 2.24
C SER A 108 13.95 15.63 3.71
N MET A 109 14.25 14.49 4.36
CA MET A 109 13.95 14.25 5.78
C MET A 109 15.06 14.69 6.74
N ARG A 110 16.27 15.00 6.25
CA ARG A 110 17.46 15.21 7.10
C ARG A 110 17.31 16.37 8.07
N ASP A 111 16.68 17.44 7.63
CA ASP A 111 16.47 18.65 8.44
C ASP A 111 15.09 18.68 9.13
N LYS A 112 14.39 17.56 9.17
CA LYS A 112 13.05 17.48 9.76
C LYS A 112 13.08 16.98 11.19
N THR A 113 12.25 17.57 12.03
CA THR A 113 11.99 17.06 13.37
C THR A 113 10.90 15.97 13.28
N MET A 114 11.26 14.73 13.64
CA MET A 114 10.37 13.59 13.56
C MET A 114 10.62 12.60 14.69
N GLY A 115 9.59 11.83 15.05
CA GLY A 115 9.66 10.77 16.05
C GLY A 115 10.55 9.60 15.63
N MET A 116 10.87 8.74 16.58
CA MET A 116 11.54 7.47 16.30
C MET A 116 10.56 6.50 15.61
N PRO A 117 11.00 5.72 14.60
CA PRO A 117 10.16 4.68 13.99
C PRO A 117 9.64 3.70 15.04
N ILE A 118 8.33 3.44 15.06
CA ILE A 118 7.68 2.52 15.98
C ILE A 118 7.37 1.24 15.21
N VAL A 119 7.82 0.09 15.72
CA VAL A 119 7.67 -1.18 15.01
C VAL A 119 6.22 -1.70 15.09
N THR A 120 5.67 -2.04 13.95
CA THR A 120 4.34 -2.65 13.80
C THR A 120 4.44 -4.03 13.14
N SER A 121 3.37 -4.85 13.27
CA SER A 121 3.28 -6.12 12.55
C SER A 121 2.94 -5.88 11.07
N ALA A 122 3.89 -5.30 10.33
CA ALA A 122 3.80 -4.77 8.98
C ALA A 122 2.86 -3.56 8.83
N LEU A 123 2.78 -3.03 7.60
CA LEU A 123 2.08 -1.78 7.29
C LEU A 123 0.57 -1.87 7.56
N THR A 124 -0.06 -3.01 7.28
CA THR A 124 -1.51 -3.19 7.56
C THR A 124 -1.85 -2.99 9.03
N HIS A 125 -0.98 -3.47 9.94
CA HIS A 125 -1.13 -3.20 11.37
C HIS A 125 -0.92 -1.71 11.66
N GLY A 126 0.10 -1.09 11.06
CA GLY A 126 0.35 0.36 11.18
C GLY A 126 -0.85 1.21 10.74
N LEU A 127 -1.49 0.86 9.62
CA LEU A 127 -2.73 1.49 9.15
C LEU A 127 -3.87 1.32 10.16
N GLY A 128 -4.03 0.12 10.74
CA GLY A 128 -5.02 -0.13 11.79
C GLY A 128 -4.77 0.72 13.04
N VAL A 129 -3.52 0.82 13.47
CA VAL A 129 -3.10 1.67 14.61
C VAL A 129 -3.35 3.16 14.29
N ALA A 130 -3.03 3.62 13.09
CA ALA A 130 -3.34 4.99 12.67
C ALA A 130 -4.87 5.25 12.67
N GLY A 131 -5.66 4.27 12.21
CA GLY A 131 -7.13 4.33 12.33
C GLY A 131 -7.61 4.44 13.78
N ASP A 132 -7.07 3.62 14.67
CA ASP A 132 -7.41 3.68 16.12
C ASP A 132 -7.05 5.02 16.77
N LEU A 133 -5.98 5.68 16.28
CA LEU A 133 -5.50 6.94 16.87
C LEU A 133 -6.22 8.18 16.35
N PHE A 134 -6.64 8.18 15.08
CA PHE A 134 -7.01 9.41 14.37
C PHE A 134 -8.42 9.42 13.79
N LEU A 135 -9.17 8.30 13.84
CA LEU A 135 -10.45 8.18 13.18
C LEU A 135 -11.57 7.80 14.14
N ASP A 136 -12.61 8.62 14.13
CA ASP A 136 -13.91 8.34 14.73
C ASP A 136 -14.95 7.97 13.66
N PRO A 137 -16.05 7.30 14.03
CA PRO A 137 -17.15 7.02 13.09
C PRO A 137 -17.69 8.30 12.44
N GLY A 138 -17.75 8.31 11.10
CA GLY A 138 -18.19 9.44 10.30
C GLY A 138 -17.10 10.40 9.87
N ASP A 139 -15.85 10.23 10.32
CA ASP A 139 -14.71 10.99 9.82
C ASP A 139 -14.45 10.74 8.33
N ARG A 140 -13.82 11.71 7.67
CA ARG A 140 -13.51 11.67 6.24
C ARG A 140 -12.11 11.14 5.99
N VAL A 141 -12.00 10.14 5.08
CA VAL A 141 -10.73 9.64 4.57
C VAL A 141 -10.65 9.97 3.09
N ILE A 142 -9.69 10.81 2.72
CA ILE A 142 -9.48 11.28 1.34
C ILE A 142 -8.49 10.33 0.67
N LEU A 143 -8.92 9.73 -0.45
CA LEU A 143 -8.20 8.73 -1.22
C LEU A 143 -8.23 9.09 -2.71
N PRO A 144 -7.17 8.80 -3.50
CA PRO A 144 -7.32 8.82 -4.96
C PRO A 144 -8.28 7.71 -5.41
N ALA A 145 -8.86 7.82 -6.61
CA ALA A 145 -9.80 6.82 -7.14
C ALA A 145 -9.14 5.43 -7.29
N HIS A 146 -7.85 5.39 -7.62
CA HIS A 146 -7.06 4.16 -7.65
C HIS A 146 -6.33 3.97 -6.32
N PHE A 147 -6.89 3.14 -5.46
CA PHE A 147 -6.34 2.85 -4.13
C PHE A 147 -6.38 1.36 -3.80
N TRP A 148 -5.56 0.96 -2.84
CA TRP A 148 -5.58 -0.41 -2.34
C TRP A 148 -6.90 -0.72 -1.61
N GLY A 149 -7.69 -1.64 -2.14
CA GLY A 149 -9.05 -1.96 -1.66
C GLY A 149 -9.15 -2.30 -0.17
N ASN A 150 -8.04 -2.68 0.48
CA ASN A 150 -8.04 -2.96 1.92
C ASN A 150 -8.25 -1.71 2.80
N TYR A 151 -8.07 -0.49 2.26
CA TYR A 151 -8.44 0.74 3.00
C TYR A 151 -9.94 0.78 3.30
N ASN A 152 -10.80 0.18 2.43
CA ASN A 152 -12.23 0.04 2.72
C ASN A 152 -12.49 -0.79 3.98
N LEU A 153 -11.73 -1.87 4.22
CA LEU A 153 -11.86 -2.66 5.44
C LEU A 153 -11.30 -1.92 6.65
N THR A 154 -10.09 -1.33 6.50
CA THR A 154 -9.39 -0.69 7.60
C THR A 154 -10.11 0.56 8.08
N PHE A 155 -10.46 1.46 7.16
CA PHE A 155 -11.07 2.76 7.53
C PHE A 155 -12.59 2.75 7.43
N GLY A 156 -13.14 2.24 6.32
CA GLY A 156 -14.59 2.24 6.09
C GLY A 156 -15.33 1.28 7.02
N VAL A 157 -14.93 0.00 7.06
CA VAL A 157 -15.65 -1.03 7.83
C VAL A 157 -15.29 -0.98 9.31
N ARG A 158 -13.99 -0.98 9.63
CA ARG A 158 -13.52 -1.01 11.02
C ARG A 158 -13.81 0.30 11.76
N ASN A 159 -13.37 1.42 11.22
CA ASN A 159 -13.51 2.74 11.84
C ASN A 159 -14.83 3.47 11.47
N GLN A 160 -15.61 2.94 10.53
CA GLN A 160 -16.88 3.53 10.07
C GLN A 160 -16.70 4.92 9.44
N CYS A 161 -15.59 5.13 8.75
CA CYS A 161 -15.29 6.38 8.06
C CYS A 161 -15.95 6.45 6.69
N GLU A 162 -16.06 7.65 6.16
CA GLU A 162 -16.52 7.91 4.81
C GLU A 162 -15.31 8.16 3.90
N ASN A 163 -15.15 7.28 2.89
CA ASN A 163 -14.09 7.44 1.89
C ASN A 163 -14.52 8.46 0.85
N GLU A 164 -13.75 9.54 0.73
CA GLU A 164 -13.92 10.62 -0.25
C GLU A 164 -12.85 10.47 -1.34
N THR A 165 -13.27 10.18 -2.57
CA THR A 165 -12.32 9.94 -3.66
C THR A 165 -12.19 11.12 -4.61
N TYR A 166 -11.01 11.22 -5.26
CA TYR A 166 -10.71 12.16 -6.33
C TYR A 166 -9.99 11.45 -7.49
N PRO A 167 -10.07 11.95 -8.74
CA PRO A 167 -9.35 11.39 -9.88
C PRO A 167 -7.84 11.34 -9.62
N PHE A 168 -7.24 10.15 -9.85
CA PHE A 168 -5.80 9.94 -9.60
C PHE A 168 -4.92 10.65 -10.62
N TYR A 169 -5.29 10.53 -11.92
CA TYR A 169 -4.53 11.10 -13.02
C TYR A 169 -5.18 12.38 -13.56
N ASP A 170 -4.35 13.31 -13.98
CA ASP A 170 -4.76 14.44 -14.81
C ASP A 170 -4.83 14.06 -16.30
N ASP A 171 -5.18 15.02 -17.16
CA ASP A 171 -5.31 14.80 -18.61
C ASP A 171 -3.95 14.54 -19.30
N ALA A 172 -2.83 14.87 -18.66
CA ALA A 172 -1.48 14.62 -19.16
C ALA A 172 -0.91 13.26 -18.68
N GLY A 173 -1.66 12.53 -17.83
CA GLY A 173 -1.24 11.26 -17.24
C GLY A 173 -0.33 11.42 -16.01
N GLY A 174 -0.21 12.64 -15.48
CA GLY A 174 0.45 12.94 -14.20
C GLY A 174 -0.48 12.72 -13.00
N PHE A 175 0.07 12.87 -11.79
CA PHE A 175 -0.77 12.88 -10.59
C PHE A 175 -1.63 14.14 -10.57
N ASN A 176 -2.92 14.00 -10.29
CA ASN A 176 -3.89 15.08 -10.31
C ASN A 176 -3.90 15.86 -8.99
N SER A 177 -2.86 16.69 -8.77
CA SER A 177 -2.75 17.57 -7.61
C SER A 177 -3.89 18.58 -7.51
N GLY A 178 -4.42 19.03 -8.67
CA GLY A 178 -5.58 19.92 -8.74
C GLY A 178 -6.87 19.26 -8.21
N ALA A 179 -7.12 18.01 -8.56
CA ALA A 179 -8.27 17.27 -8.04
C ALA A 179 -8.14 16.97 -6.53
N LEU A 180 -6.92 16.72 -6.05
CA LEU A 180 -6.65 16.61 -4.61
C LEU A 180 -6.98 17.94 -3.90
N ALA A 181 -6.49 19.09 -4.41
CA ALA A 181 -6.76 20.41 -3.84
C ALA A 181 -8.27 20.71 -3.78
N GLN A 182 -9.00 20.45 -4.87
CA GLN A 182 -10.46 20.60 -4.91
C GLN A 182 -11.16 19.69 -3.89
N LYS A 183 -10.72 18.44 -3.74
CA LYS A 183 -11.30 17.51 -2.76
C LYS A 183 -11.04 17.95 -1.32
N LEU A 184 -9.86 18.46 -1.03
CA LEU A 184 -9.53 19.03 0.28
C LEU A 184 -10.41 20.24 0.63
N GLU A 185 -10.64 21.15 -0.32
CA GLU A 185 -11.55 22.28 -0.16
C GLU A 185 -12.99 21.82 0.08
N GLU A 186 -13.47 20.85 -0.73
CA GLU A 186 -14.82 20.27 -0.59
C GLU A 186 -15.03 19.64 0.79
N VAL A 187 -14.05 18.89 1.29
CA VAL A 187 -14.09 18.25 2.61
C VAL A 187 -13.95 19.29 3.72
N GLY A 188 -13.09 20.29 3.56
CA GLY A 188 -12.92 21.41 4.51
C GLY A 188 -14.21 22.23 4.71
N GLY A 189 -15.06 22.33 3.68
CA GLY A 189 -16.40 22.92 3.79
C GLY A 189 -17.41 22.10 4.62
N LYS A 190 -17.10 20.82 4.92
CA LYS A 190 -18.01 19.87 5.60
C LYS A 190 -17.46 19.37 6.94
N ALA A 191 -16.14 19.40 7.13
CA ALA A 191 -15.46 18.84 8.29
C ALA A 191 -14.27 19.71 8.71
N SER A 192 -13.96 19.74 10.00
CA SER A 192 -12.80 20.47 10.53
C SER A 192 -11.52 19.63 10.56
N ARG A 193 -11.62 18.33 10.26
CA ARG A 193 -10.49 17.41 10.19
C ARG A 193 -10.72 16.33 9.14
N ALA A 194 -9.63 15.80 8.57
CA ALA A 194 -9.65 14.66 7.65
C ALA A 194 -8.36 13.85 7.78
N VAL A 195 -8.43 12.58 7.34
CA VAL A 195 -7.24 11.77 7.07
C VAL A 195 -7.05 11.70 5.56
N VAL A 196 -5.85 12.01 5.08
CA VAL A 196 -5.46 11.87 3.68
C VAL A 196 -4.51 10.69 3.56
N VAL A 197 -4.72 9.81 2.59
CA VAL A 197 -3.80 8.68 2.34
C VAL A 197 -3.14 8.85 0.98
N LEU A 198 -1.83 8.91 0.99
CA LEU A 198 -0.97 8.97 -0.19
C LEU A 198 -0.13 7.70 -0.24
N ASN A 199 -0.35 6.87 -1.26
CA ASN A 199 0.38 5.61 -1.43
C ASN A 199 1.25 5.70 -2.67
N PHE A 200 2.57 5.83 -2.47
CA PHE A 200 3.56 5.92 -3.54
C PHE A 200 4.80 5.08 -3.22
N PRO A 201 5.23 4.19 -4.11
CA PRO A 201 4.56 3.73 -5.34
C PRO A 201 3.16 3.20 -5.10
N ASN A 202 2.22 3.55 -5.98
CA ASN A 202 0.81 3.27 -5.81
C ASN A 202 0.47 1.79 -6.07
N ASN A 203 -0.41 1.24 -5.28
CA ASN A 203 -1.15 0.02 -5.57
C ASN A 203 -2.63 0.40 -5.80
N PRO A 204 -3.19 0.25 -7.01
CA PRO A 204 -2.85 -0.77 -8.01
C PRO A 204 -2.01 -0.31 -9.22
N THR A 205 -1.77 0.98 -9.41
CA THR A 205 -1.31 1.50 -10.71
C THR A 205 0.18 1.41 -10.97
N GLY A 206 1.01 1.28 -9.92
CA GLY A 206 2.47 1.31 -10.09
C GLY A 206 3.02 2.70 -10.41
N TYR A 207 2.37 3.76 -9.93
CA TYR A 207 2.76 5.13 -10.21
C TYR A 207 3.32 5.85 -8.98
N THR A 208 4.35 6.65 -9.20
CA THR A 208 4.93 7.60 -8.24
C THR A 208 4.99 8.98 -8.91
N PRO A 209 4.53 10.06 -8.24
CA PRO A 209 4.55 11.41 -8.79
C PRO A 209 5.97 11.91 -9.05
N THR A 210 6.11 12.97 -9.86
CA THR A 210 7.38 13.69 -10.02
C THR A 210 7.67 14.54 -8.79
N PRO A 211 8.92 15.03 -8.61
CA PRO A 211 9.26 15.98 -7.53
C PRO A 211 8.40 17.26 -7.56
N GLU A 212 8.05 17.75 -8.75
CA GLU A 212 7.18 18.93 -8.94
C GLU A 212 5.76 18.62 -8.44
N ALA A 213 5.18 17.49 -8.85
CA ALA A 213 3.86 17.06 -8.39
C ALA A 213 3.85 16.79 -6.86
N ALA A 214 4.94 16.30 -6.29
CA ALA A 214 5.08 16.17 -4.83
C ALA A 214 5.07 17.52 -4.11
N ALA A 215 5.69 18.54 -4.69
CA ALA A 215 5.61 19.91 -4.18
C ALA A 215 4.18 20.48 -4.28
N GLU A 216 3.48 20.25 -5.40
CA GLU A 216 2.08 20.64 -5.55
C GLU A 216 1.14 19.94 -4.56
N ILE A 217 1.36 18.66 -4.30
CA ILE A 217 0.62 17.92 -3.25
C ILE A 217 0.84 18.58 -1.89
N ARG A 218 2.08 18.89 -1.51
CA ARG A 218 2.38 19.61 -0.28
C ARG A 218 1.65 20.94 -0.22
N ASP A 219 1.70 21.71 -1.29
CA ASP A 219 1.09 23.06 -1.35
C ASP A 219 -0.45 22.97 -1.23
N ALA A 220 -1.08 21.96 -1.83
CA ALA A 220 -2.51 21.70 -1.66
C ALA A 220 -2.88 21.35 -0.20
N ILE A 221 -2.07 20.52 0.46
CA ILE A 221 -2.23 20.15 1.88
C ILE A 221 -2.09 21.38 2.77
N VAL A 222 -1.06 22.21 2.54
CA VAL A 222 -0.81 23.43 3.32
C VAL A 222 -1.93 24.42 3.11
N ALA A 223 -2.37 24.69 1.88
CA ALA A 223 -3.46 25.61 1.58
C ALA A 223 -4.78 25.17 2.27
N ALA A 224 -5.07 23.86 2.31
CA ALA A 224 -6.24 23.36 3.02
C ALA A 224 -6.11 23.56 4.55
N ALA A 225 -4.91 23.42 5.10
CA ALA A 225 -4.64 23.68 6.51
C ALA A 225 -4.78 25.15 6.86
N GLU A 226 -4.26 26.07 6.03
CA GLU A 226 -4.45 27.52 6.16
C GLU A 226 -5.93 27.92 6.12
N ASN A 227 -6.76 27.17 5.39
CA ASN A 227 -8.22 27.32 5.37
C ASN A 227 -8.94 26.59 6.51
N GLY A 228 -8.22 26.06 7.50
CA GLY A 228 -8.75 25.52 8.75
C GLY A 228 -9.05 24.02 8.75
N LEU A 229 -8.70 23.26 7.70
CA LEU A 229 -8.82 21.81 7.69
C LEU A 229 -7.58 21.17 8.36
N ARG A 230 -7.74 20.61 9.56
CA ARG A 230 -6.68 19.81 10.21
C ARG A 230 -6.52 18.47 9.52
N GLN A 231 -5.29 18.07 9.23
CA GLN A 231 -5.04 16.89 8.42
C GLN A 231 -4.04 15.94 9.07
N VAL A 232 -4.38 14.66 9.10
CA VAL A 232 -3.41 13.58 9.26
C VAL A 232 -3.12 13.02 7.87
N VAL A 233 -1.89 13.15 7.40
CA VAL A 233 -1.49 12.69 6.07
C VAL A 233 -0.67 11.41 6.23
N ILE A 234 -1.26 10.27 5.86
CA ILE A 234 -0.63 8.95 5.88
C ILE A 234 0.10 8.74 4.56
N CYS A 235 1.43 8.66 4.62
CA CYS A 235 2.30 8.28 3.52
C CYS A 235 2.51 6.76 3.60
N ASP A 236 1.77 6.01 2.78
CA ASP A 236 1.91 4.55 2.69
C ASP A 236 2.99 4.20 1.67
N ASP A 237 4.20 3.99 2.17
CA ASP A 237 5.40 3.68 1.42
C ASP A 237 5.61 2.18 1.25
N ALA A 238 4.54 1.40 1.09
CA ALA A 238 4.61 -0.05 1.03
C ALA A 238 5.57 -0.58 -0.05
N TYR A 239 5.78 0.16 -1.12
CA TYR A 239 6.64 -0.20 -2.27
C TYR A 239 7.83 0.73 -2.42
N PHE A 240 8.22 1.44 -1.37
CA PHE A 240 9.35 2.36 -1.36
C PHE A 240 10.64 1.71 -1.92
N GLY A 241 11.42 2.49 -2.66
CA GLY A 241 12.67 2.04 -3.27
C GLY A 241 12.52 1.28 -4.60
N LEU A 242 11.28 1.00 -5.04
CA LEU A 242 10.98 0.32 -6.30
C LEU A 242 10.63 1.35 -7.39
N PHE A 243 11.55 2.27 -7.66
CA PHE A 243 11.43 3.31 -8.68
C PHE A 243 12.18 2.87 -9.95
N PHE A 244 11.54 2.98 -11.11
CA PHE A 244 12.06 2.49 -12.39
C PHE A 244 12.23 3.59 -13.42
N ASP A 245 11.90 4.84 -13.05
CA ASP A 245 11.99 6.01 -13.90
C ASP A 245 12.68 7.13 -13.12
N ASP A 246 13.72 7.73 -13.70
CA ASP A 246 14.49 8.79 -13.05
C ASP A 246 13.69 10.10 -12.88
N ASN A 247 12.57 10.24 -13.61
CA ASN A 247 11.70 11.42 -13.51
C ASN A 247 10.71 11.34 -12.33
N CYS A 248 10.52 10.18 -11.71
CA CYS A 248 9.65 10.09 -10.55
C CYS A 248 10.40 10.45 -9.26
N LEU A 249 9.66 10.85 -8.23
CA LEU A 249 10.21 11.13 -6.91
C LEU A 249 10.93 9.89 -6.36
N GLN A 250 12.24 10.01 -6.14
CA GLN A 250 13.09 8.92 -5.60
C GLN A 250 13.10 8.86 -4.07
N GLU A 251 12.24 9.65 -3.42
CA GLU A 251 12.11 9.77 -1.97
C GLU A 251 10.65 9.55 -1.55
N SER A 252 10.42 9.38 -0.25
CA SER A 252 9.08 9.41 0.32
C SER A 252 8.51 10.82 0.29
N ILE A 253 7.26 10.96 -0.12
CA ILE A 253 6.52 12.24 -0.01
C ILE A 253 6.42 12.73 1.43
N PHE A 254 6.61 11.87 2.42
CA PHE A 254 6.65 12.25 3.83
C PHE A 254 7.65 13.37 4.11
N GLY A 255 8.82 13.40 3.46
CA GLY A 255 9.81 14.46 3.63
C GLY A 255 9.29 15.85 3.22
N TYR A 256 8.43 15.92 2.22
CA TYR A 256 7.78 17.16 1.77
C TYR A 256 6.71 17.65 2.76
N LEU A 257 6.06 16.71 3.46
CA LEU A 257 4.95 16.98 4.38
C LEU A 257 5.39 17.14 5.83
N ALA A 258 6.56 16.61 6.19
CA ALA A 258 7.11 16.71 7.53
C ALA A 258 7.32 18.16 7.93
N ASN A 259 6.73 18.57 9.05
CA ASN A 259 6.78 19.92 9.64
C ASN A 259 6.24 21.05 8.71
N CYS A 260 5.44 20.74 7.68
CA CYS A 260 5.01 21.73 6.69
C CYS A 260 3.98 22.75 7.24
N HIS A 261 3.13 22.37 8.20
CA HIS A 261 2.14 23.28 8.81
C HIS A 261 1.72 22.77 10.20
N PRO A 262 1.38 23.65 11.18
CA PRO A 262 0.92 23.24 12.52
C PRO A 262 -0.32 22.32 12.53
N ASP A 263 -1.24 22.50 11.58
CA ASP A 263 -2.46 21.71 11.44
C ASP A 263 -2.29 20.48 10.54
N VAL A 264 -1.04 20.11 10.21
CA VAL A 264 -0.70 18.89 9.46
C VAL A 264 0.18 17.98 10.28
N LEU A 265 -0.28 16.74 10.49
CA LEU A 265 0.52 15.65 11.03
C LEU A 265 0.85 14.66 9.91
N ALA A 266 2.10 14.62 9.50
CA ALA A 266 2.57 13.59 8.57
C ALA A 266 2.85 12.28 9.31
N VAL A 267 2.40 11.15 8.73
CA VAL A 267 2.57 9.80 9.26
C VAL A 267 3.18 8.92 8.16
N LYS A 268 4.42 8.49 8.34
CA LYS A 268 5.08 7.56 7.42
C LYS A 268 4.82 6.13 7.84
N LEU A 269 4.35 5.31 6.91
CA LEU A 269 4.24 3.86 7.05
C LEU A 269 5.15 3.20 6.01
N ASP A 270 6.21 2.55 6.47
CA ASP A 270 7.15 1.82 5.65
C ASP A 270 7.51 0.46 6.27
N GLY A 271 8.33 -0.34 5.64
CA GLY A 271 8.74 -1.60 6.23
C GLY A 271 9.44 -2.59 5.32
N ALA A 272 9.93 -3.64 5.95
CA ALA A 272 10.72 -4.70 5.31
C ALA A 272 9.95 -5.52 4.27
N THR A 273 8.63 -5.41 4.20
CA THR A 273 7.77 -6.30 3.42
C THR A 273 8.18 -6.39 1.95
N LYS A 274 8.30 -5.25 1.25
CA LYS A 274 8.64 -5.21 -0.19
C LYS A 274 10.04 -4.64 -0.42
N GLU A 275 10.46 -3.67 0.38
CA GLU A 275 11.78 -3.03 0.26
C GLU A 275 12.96 -4.01 0.34
N VAL A 276 12.81 -5.08 1.16
CA VAL A 276 13.84 -6.11 1.34
C VAL A 276 13.30 -7.52 1.05
N PHE A 277 12.18 -7.61 0.33
CA PHE A 277 11.60 -8.88 -0.11
C PHE A 277 11.28 -9.86 1.04
N ALA A 278 10.80 -9.34 2.17
CA ALA A 278 10.57 -10.10 3.40
C ALA A 278 9.08 -10.10 3.82
N TRP A 279 8.19 -10.45 2.89
CA TRP A 279 6.72 -10.40 3.09
C TRP A 279 6.23 -11.15 4.32
N GLY A 280 6.82 -12.31 4.62
CA GLY A 280 6.46 -13.16 5.75
C GLY A 280 6.98 -12.67 7.09
N PHE A 281 7.94 -11.74 7.15
CA PHE A 281 8.53 -11.27 8.40
C PHE A 281 7.58 -10.42 9.22
N ARG A 282 6.64 -9.74 8.56
CA ARG A 282 5.68 -8.86 9.21
C ARG A 282 6.34 -7.79 10.08
N VAL A 283 7.34 -7.09 9.54
CA VAL A 283 8.01 -5.94 10.15
C VAL A 283 7.68 -4.69 9.35
N GLY A 284 7.04 -3.72 9.99
CA GLY A 284 6.74 -2.40 9.47
C GLY A 284 7.02 -1.34 10.51
N PHE A 285 6.98 -0.08 10.11
CA PHE A 285 7.30 1.05 10.97
C PHE A 285 6.26 2.16 10.77
N LEU A 286 6.01 2.88 11.84
CA LEU A 286 5.19 4.09 11.87
C LEU A 286 6.04 5.22 12.44
N THR A 287 6.18 6.32 11.68
CA THR A 287 6.96 7.49 12.07
C THR A 287 6.10 8.74 11.96
N PHE A 288 6.14 9.62 12.95
CA PHE A 288 5.39 10.88 12.99
C PHE A 288 6.28 12.09 12.71
N ALA A 289 5.73 13.09 12.04
CA ALA A 289 6.30 14.42 11.96
C ALA A 289 5.17 15.47 12.08
N ALA A 290 5.08 16.11 13.23
CA ALA A 290 4.16 17.20 13.48
C ALA A 290 4.79 18.52 13.04
N GLY A 291 3.96 19.50 12.64
CA GLY A 291 4.37 20.90 12.40
C GLY A 291 4.15 21.77 13.63
N GLY A 292 4.64 23.03 13.53
CA GLY A 292 4.45 24.05 14.54
C GLY A 292 5.72 24.47 15.30
N ALA A 293 5.59 25.46 16.17
CA ALA A 293 6.70 26.07 16.92
C ALA A 293 6.84 25.54 18.36
N GLY A 294 6.04 24.53 18.76
CA GLY A 294 6.09 23.92 20.08
C GLY A 294 7.25 22.94 20.25
N ASP A 295 7.33 22.31 21.41
CA ASP A 295 8.24 21.19 21.67
C ASP A 295 7.81 19.94 20.90
N LEU A 296 8.27 19.80 19.67
CA LEU A 296 7.91 18.70 18.79
C LEU A 296 8.42 17.35 19.31
N ASP A 297 9.54 17.32 20.06
CA ASP A 297 10.03 16.08 20.65
C ASP A 297 9.09 15.57 21.73
N ALA A 298 8.53 16.48 22.55
CA ALA A 298 7.49 16.13 23.51
C ALA A 298 6.21 15.62 22.82
N VAL A 299 5.80 16.26 21.69
CA VAL A 299 4.66 15.82 20.87
C VAL A 299 4.90 14.42 20.32
N HIS A 300 6.06 14.16 19.70
CA HIS A 300 6.38 12.84 19.13
C HIS A 300 6.47 11.75 20.22
N THR A 301 7.04 12.08 21.39
CA THR A 301 7.06 11.18 22.54
C THR A 301 5.63 10.83 23.04
N ALA A 302 4.73 11.81 23.06
CA ALA A 302 3.33 11.57 23.43
C ALA A 302 2.62 10.68 22.41
N LEU A 303 2.82 10.92 21.11
CA LEU A 303 2.26 10.09 20.03
C LEU A 303 2.83 8.66 20.06
N GLU A 304 4.13 8.50 20.33
CA GLU A 304 4.74 7.18 20.53
C GLU A 304 4.04 6.40 21.65
N LYS A 305 3.83 7.03 22.81
CA LYS A 305 3.15 6.39 23.95
C LYS A 305 1.70 6.00 23.63
N LYS A 306 0.97 6.82 22.90
CA LYS A 306 -0.39 6.50 22.43
C LYS A 306 -0.38 5.32 21.44
N THR A 307 0.55 5.32 20.50
CA THR A 307 0.78 4.23 19.54
C THR A 307 1.10 2.93 20.29
N MET A 308 2.00 2.99 21.28
CA MET A 308 2.30 1.83 22.14
C MET A 308 1.03 1.34 22.88
N GLY A 309 0.14 2.22 23.26
CA GLY A 309 -1.15 1.85 23.88
C GLY A 309 -2.02 1.01 22.95
N SER A 310 -2.18 1.44 21.68
CA SER A 310 -2.92 0.68 20.66
C SER A 310 -2.24 -0.66 20.35
N ILE A 311 -0.91 -0.68 20.14
CA ILE A 311 -0.14 -1.91 19.90
C ILE A 311 -0.29 -2.87 21.09
N ARG A 312 -0.18 -2.38 22.33
CA ARG A 312 -0.27 -3.21 23.55
C ARG A 312 -1.65 -3.83 23.71
N GLY A 313 -2.70 -3.08 23.40
CA GLY A 313 -4.09 -3.56 23.45
C GLY A 313 -4.46 -4.48 22.29
N GLY A 314 -3.74 -4.41 21.17
CA GLY A 314 -3.98 -5.21 19.95
C GLY A 314 -3.18 -6.51 19.91
N VAL A 315 -1.86 -6.39 19.72
CA VAL A 315 -0.95 -7.54 19.49
C VAL A 315 0.16 -7.65 20.52
N SER A 316 0.16 -6.81 21.55
CA SER A 316 1.20 -6.69 22.59
C SER A 316 2.51 -6.10 22.10
N ASN A 317 3.11 -6.67 21.07
CA ASN A 317 4.33 -6.24 20.39
C ASN A 317 4.47 -6.98 19.05
N ALA A 318 5.24 -6.43 18.12
CA ALA A 318 5.62 -7.15 16.90
C ALA A 318 6.62 -8.28 17.22
N PRO A 319 6.70 -9.36 16.38
CA PRO A 319 7.55 -10.52 16.64
C PRO A 319 9.03 -10.16 16.81
N ASN A 320 9.68 -10.62 17.90
CA ASN A 320 11.08 -10.33 18.18
C ASN A 320 12.04 -10.99 17.18
N THR A 321 11.78 -12.25 16.83
CA THR A 321 12.62 -13.04 15.90
C THR A 321 12.79 -12.35 14.56
N THR A 322 11.71 -11.86 13.96
CA THR A 322 11.77 -11.19 12.66
C THR A 322 12.37 -9.78 12.75
N GLN A 323 12.20 -9.09 13.89
CA GLN A 323 12.93 -7.85 14.14
C GLN A 323 14.44 -8.11 14.21
N SER A 324 14.88 -9.17 14.89
CA SER A 324 16.28 -9.60 14.94
C SER A 324 16.85 -9.91 13.56
N ALA A 325 16.06 -10.59 12.71
CA ALA A 325 16.46 -10.87 11.34
C ALA A 325 16.65 -9.57 10.52
N VAL A 326 15.76 -8.59 10.68
CA VAL A 326 15.88 -7.28 10.00
C VAL A 326 17.09 -6.50 10.52
N VAL A 327 17.37 -6.52 11.84
CA VAL A 327 18.61 -5.91 12.39
C VAL A 327 19.84 -6.48 11.72
N ARG A 328 19.96 -7.80 11.66
CA ARG A 328 21.10 -8.48 11.03
C ARG A 328 21.19 -8.17 9.54
N MET A 329 20.07 -8.11 8.83
CA MET A 329 20.04 -7.73 7.42
C MET A 329 20.54 -6.30 7.20
N LEU A 330 20.11 -5.34 8.03
CA LEU A 330 20.55 -3.94 7.93
C LEU A 330 22.05 -3.77 8.22
N GLN A 331 22.64 -4.69 8.97
CA GLN A 331 24.06 -4.72 9.28
C GLN A 331 24.88 -5.55 8.29
N ASP A 332 24.23 -6.30 7.40
CA ASP A 332 24.92 -7.13 6.41
C ASP A 332 25.41 -6.27 5.23
N PRO A 333 26.74 -6.22 4.97
CA PRO A 333 27.28 -5.43 3.87
C PRO A 333 26.85 -5.90 2.48
N GLU A 334 26.40 -7.16 2.33
CA GLU A 334 25.93 -7.71 1.05
C GLU A 334 24.47 -7.32 0.77
N ALA A 335 23.67 -6.99 1.79
CA ALA A 335 22.23 -6.78 1.64
C ALA A 335 21.88 -5.64 0.67
N ALA A 336 22.62 -4.54 0.70
CA ALA A 336 22.39 -3.40 -0.20
C ALA A 336 22.62 -3.78 -1.67
N ALA A 337 23.70 -4.51 -1.96
CA ALA A 337 24.02 -4.96 -3.32
C ALA A 337 22.97 -5.96 -3.83
N GLN A 338 22.58 -6.92 -3.01
CA GLN A 338 21.55 -7.90 -3.35
C GLN A 338 20.19 -7.25 -3.56
N ARG A 339 19.81 -6.25 -2.73
CA ARG A 339 18.58 -5.47 -2.91
C ARG A 339 18.58 -4.73 -4.25
N LYS A 340 19.72 -4.12 -4.62
CA LYS A 340 19.87 -3.47 -5.91
C LYS A 340 19.70 -4.46 -7.07
N GLU A 341 20.34 -5.63 -7.02
CA GLU A 341 20.19 -6.67 -8.02
C GLU A 341 18.72 -7.05 -8.24
N LYS A 342 17.96 -7.29 -7.16
CA LYS A 342 16.54 -7.64 -7.26
C LYS A 342 15.68 -6.49 -7.81
N ARG A 343 16.01 -5.25 -7.45
CA ARG A 343 15.36 -4.07 -8.03
C ARG A 343 15.65 -3.97 -9.54
N ASP A 344 16.88 -4.23 -9.96
CA ASP A 344 17.27 -4.15 -11.37
C ASP A 344 16.50 -5.20 -12.22
N VAL A 345 16.28 -6.42 -11.69
CA VAL A 345 15.41 -7.43 -12.33
C VAL A 345 13.97 -6.91 -12.48
N LEU A 346 13.41 -6.30 -11.44
CA LEU A 346 12.05 -5.74 -11.48
C LEU A 346 11.95 -4.55 -12.44
N CYS A 347 12.99 -3.73 -12.52
CA CYS A 347 13.09 -2.63 -13.48
C CYS A 347 13.06 -3.17 -14.92
N ALA A 348 13.85 -4.20 -15.24
CA ALA A 348 13.85 -4.82 -16.56
C ALA A 348 12.45 -5.33 -16.95
N ARG A 349 11.74 -5.97 -16.02
CA ARG A 349 10.35 -6.44 -16.22
C ARG A 349 9.38 -5.28 -16.46
N ALA A 350 9.49 -4.19 -15.72
CA ALA A 350 8.66 -3.00 -15.91
C ALA A 350 8.90 -2.36 -17.29
N LEU A 351 10.17 -2.23 -17.69
CA LEU A 351 10.54 -1.69 -19.01
C LEU A 351 10.06 -2.60 -20.14
N ARG A 352 10.22 -3.93 -19.99
CA ARG A 352 9.67 -4.89 -20.98
C ARG A 352 8.15 -4.80 -21.06
N THR A 353 7.46 -4.60 -19.94
CA THR A 353 6.00 -4.41 -19.94
C THR A 353 5.60 -3.16 -20.71
N ARG A 354 6.31 -2.05 -20.57
CA ARG A 354 6.08 -0.82 -21.37
C ARG A 354 6.29 -1.10 -22.85
N GLU A 355 7.42 -1.69 -23.20
CA GLU A 355 7.75 -2.01 -24.60
C GLU A 355 6.67 -2.87 -25.27
N VAL A 356 6.18 -3.90 -24.59
CA VAL A 356 5.10 -4.76 -25.09
C VAL A 356 3.81 -3.97 -25.29
N LEU A 357 3.46 -3.10 -24.37
CA LEU A 357 2.21 -2.35 -24.39
C LEU A 357 2.22 -1.14 -25.35
N ASP A 358 3.37 -0.75 -25.86
CA ASP A 358 3.50 0.28 -26.91
C ASP A 358 3.06 -0.22 -28.30
N ASP A 359 2.78 -1.54 -28.47
CA ASP A 359 2.29 -2.10 -29.72
C ASP A 359 0.84 -1.65 -30.00
N GLU A 360 0.61 -1.09 -31.20
CA GLU A 360 -0.69 -0.59 -31.67
C GLU A 360 -1.81 -1.64 -31.61
N LYS A 361 -1.47 -2.95 -31.61
CA LYS A 361 -2.44 -4.05 -31.53
C LYS A 361 -3.33 -4.01 -30.27
N TYR A 362 -2.87 -3.32 -29.21
CA TYR A 362 -3.59 -3.24 -27.93
C TYR A 362 -4.51 -2.02 -27.83
N VAL A 363 -4.34 -1.00 -28.66
CA VAL A 363 -5.03 0.30 -28.54
C VAL A 363 -6.57 0.18 -28.64
N GLU A 364 -7.07 -0.81 -29.40
CA GLU A 364 -8.51 -1.06 -29.50
C GLU A 364 -9.10 -1.66 -28.21
N ALA A 365 -8.30 -2.45 -27.48
CA ALA A 365 -8.76 -3.22 -26.33
C ALA A 365 -8.72 -2.42 -25.02
N TRP A 366 -7.73 -1.58 -24.83
CA TRP A 366 -7.56 -0.82 -23.56
C TRP A 366 -6.70 0.43 -23.72
N ASP A 367 -6.76 1.28 -22.69
CA ASP A 367 -5.79 2.34 -22.41
C ASP A 367 -4.86 1.87 -21.29
N VAL A 368 -3.57 2.17 -21.40
CA VAL A 368 -2.58 1.86 -20.36
C VAL A 368 -2.50 3.04 -19.40
N TYR A 369 -2.72 2.80 -18.10
CA TYR A 369 -2.43 3.82 -17.10
C TYR A 369 -0.91 4.02 -16.97
N PRO A 370 -0.44 5.27 -16.81
CA PRO A 370 0.97 5.53 -16.56
C PRO A 370 1.48 4.78 -15.32
N PHE A 371 2.64 4.13 -15.45
CA PHE A 371 3.33 3.47 -14.34
C PHE A 371 4.84 3.65 -14.48
N ASN A 372 5.53 3.79 -13.34
CA ASN A 372 6.96 4.08 -13.29
C ASN A 372 7.65 3.44 -12.06
N SER A 373 6.91 2.64 -11.30
CA SER A 373 7.38 2.13 -10.01
C SER A 373 6.55 0.95 -9.50
N GLY A 374 6.96 0.34 -8.39
CA GLY A 374 6.19 -0.70 -7.70
C GLY A 374 6.23 -2.07 -8.38
N TYR A 375 5.14 -2.84 -8.23
CA TYR A 375 5.01 -4.22 -8.72
C TYR A 375 3.98 -4.39 -9.82
N PHE A 376 3.16 -3.37 -10.05
CA PHE A 376 1.91 -3.48 -10.79
C PHE A 376 1.85 -2.45 -11.90
N MET A 377 1.00 -2.76 -12.86
CA MET A 377 0.43 -1.80 -13.79
C MET A 377 -1.06 -2.09 -13.98
N CYS A 378 -1.79 -1.12 -14.50
CA CYS A 378 -3.19 -1.27 -14.82
C CYS A 378 -3.49 -0.89 -16.26
N VAL A 379 -4.49 -1.57 -16.84
CA VAL A 379 -5.14 -1.18 -18.09
C VAL A 379 -6.61 -0.89 -17.85
N LYS A 380 -7.14 0.11 -18.55
CA LYS A 380 -8.55 0.46 -18.58
C LYS A 380 -9.17 -0.14 -19.83
N LEU A 381 -10.08 -1.10 -19.67
CA LEU A 381 -10.74 -1.80 -20.77
C LEU A 381 -11.66 -0.89 -21.59
N LYS A 382 -11.72 -1.14 -22.87
CA LYS A 382 -12.59 -0.51 -23.86
C LYS A 382 -13.67 -1.48 -24.33
N GLY A 383 -14.54 -1.02 -25.23
CA GLY A 383 -15.56 -1.87 -25.86
C GLY A 383 -16.68 -2.36 -24.94
N GLY A 384 -16.82 -1.79 -23.73
CA GLY A 384 -17.87 -2.18 -22.78
C GLY A 384 -17.66 -3.55 -22.12
N VAL A 385 -16.47 -4.13 -22.26
CA VAL A 385 -16.12 -5.40 -21.60
C VAL A 385 -15.94 -5.17 -20.10
N ASP A 386 -16.66 -5.96 -19.28
CA ASP A 386 -16.51 -5.94 -17.82
C ASP A 386 -15.20 -6.61 -17.39
N ALA A 387 -14.49 -5.97 -16.45
CA ALA A 387 -13.18 -6.44 -16.05
C ALA A 387 -13.23 -7.77 -15.25
N GLU A 388 -14.29 -8.02 -14.48
CA GLU A 388 -14.43 -9.29 -13.78
C GLU A 388 -14.79 -10.43 -14.74
N ASP A 389 -15.66 -10.19 -15.71
CA ASP A 389 -15.98 -11.17 -16.76
C ASP A 389 -14.72 -11.51 -17.57
N LEU A 390 -13.91 -10.50 -17.95
CA LEU A 390 -12.64 -10.71 -18.65
C LEU A 390 -11.66 -11.52 -17.79
N ARG A 391 -11.51 -11.17 -16.52
CA ARG A 391 -10.63 -11.88 -15.58
C ARG A 391 -11.00 -13.36 -15.48
N VAL A 392 -12.29 -13.65 -15.30
CA VAL A 392 -12.79 -15.02 -15.19
C VAL A 392 -12.58 -15.78 -16.49
N HIS A 393 -12.93 -15.18 -17.64
CA HIS A 393 -12.73 -15.80 -18.96
C HIS A 393 -11.24 -16.08 -19.25
N LEU A 394 -10.36 -15.12 -18.96
CA LEU A 394 -8.93 -15.27 -19.11
C LEU A 394 -8.38 -16.41 -18.25
N LEU A 395 -8.85 -16.51 -17.01
CA LEU A 395 -8.43 -17.57 -16.09
C LEU A 395 -8.92 -18.95 -16.54
N ASP A 396 -10.22 -19.08 -16.84
CA ASP A 396 -10.84 -20.38 -17.12
C ASP A 396 -10.48 -20.92 -18.50
N LYS A 397 -10.27 -20.05 -19.52
CA LYS A 397 -9.96 -20.47 -20.89
C LYS A 397 -8.46 -20.50 -21.19
N TYR A 398 -7.71 -19.57 -20.63
CA TYR A 398 -6.30 -19.37 -21.00
C TYR A 398 -5.31 -19.67 -19.86
N GLY A 399 -5.79 -19.99 -18.65
CA GLY A 399 -4.94 -20.31 -17.50
C GLY A 399 -4.11 -19.15 -16.97
N VAL A 400 -4.56 -17.90 -17.20
CA VAL A 400 -3.83 -16.69 -16.79
C VAL A 400 -4.60 -15.95 -15.69
N GLY A 401 -3.96 -15.74 -14.54
CA GLY A 401 -4.52 -15.01 -13.41
C GLY A 401 -4.10 -13.55 -13.40
N VAL A 402 -5.07 -12.64 -13.41
CA VAL A 402 -4.93 -11.19 -13.20
C VAL A 402 -5.96 -10.72 -12.17
N ILE A 403 -5.98 -9.43 -11.84
CA ILE A 403 -6.94 -8.86 -10.86
C ILE A 403 -7.85 -7.85 -11.58
N SER A 404 -9.17 -7.99 -11.43
CA SER A 404 -10.11 -6.90 -11.69
C SER A 404 -10.11 -5.94 -10.49
N SER A 405 -9.65 -4.72 -10.67
CA SER A 405 -9.57 -3.70 -9.62
C SER A 405 -10.78 -2.76 -9.58
N SER A 406 -11.52 -2.70 -10.68
CA SER A 406 -12.82 -2.01 -10.83
C SER A 406 -13.64 -2.73 -11.91
N ALA A 407 -14.79 -2.21 -12.27
CA ALA A 407 -15.58 -2.73 -13.38
C ALA A 407 -14.88 -2.61 -14.75
N THR A 408 -13.90 -1.71 -14.87
CA THR A 408 -13.19 -1.44 -16.14
C THR A 408 -11.71 -1.71 -16.08
N ASP A 409 -11.11 -1.95 -14.89
CA ASP A 409 -9.66 -1.94 -14.76
C ASP A 409 -9.10 -3.32 -14.43
N ILE A 410 -8.13 -3.75 -15.20
CA ILE A 410 -7.34 -4.95 -14.95
C ILE A 410 -5.96 -4.54 -14.42
N ARG A 411 -5.57 -5.10 -13.27
CA ARG A 411 -4.23 -4.99 -12.70
C ARG A 411 -3.41 -6.23 -13.02
N VAL A 412 -2.21 -6.02 -13.56
CA VAL A 412 -1.22 -7.05 -13.82
C VAL A 412 -0.02 -6.86 -12.89
N ALA A 413 0.36 -7.91 -12.16
CA ALA A 413 1.57 -7.93 -11.35
C ALA A 413 2.75 -8.41 -12.21
N PHE A 414 3.42 -7.51 -12.91
CA PHE A 414 4.62 -7.85 -13.70
C PHE A 414 5.76 -8.39 -12.82
N SER A 415 5.75 -8.07 -11.54
CA SER A 415 6.70 -8.63 -10.56
C SER A 415 6.63 -10.15 -10.39
N CYS A 416 5.52 -10.77 -10.80
CA CYS A 416 5.32 -12.24 -10.76
C CYS A 416 5.69 -12.94 -12.07
N LEU A 417 6.02 -12.20 -13.12
CA LEU A 417 6.31 -12.72 -14.45
C LEU A 417 7.81 -12.67 -14.70
N GLU A 418 8.34 -13.69 -15.37
CA GLU A 418 9.68 -13.56 -15.97
C GLU A 418 9.60 -12.67 -17.22
N GLU A 419 10.68 -11.97 -17.54
CA GLU A 419 10.73 -11.01 -18.64
C GLU A 419 10.24 -11.60 -19.97
N GLY A 420 10.62 -12.85 -20.29
CA GLY A 420 10.19 -13.56 -21.49
C GLY A 420 8.72 -14.00 -21.49
N GLN A 421 7.99 -13.89 -20.39
CA GLN A 421 6.57 -14.28 -20.28
C GLN A 421 5.62 -13.10 -20.50
N ILE A 422 6.12 -11.87 -20.39
CA ILE A 422 5.30 -10.65 -20.36
C ILE A 422 4.47 -10.50 -21.64
N GLU A 423 5.09 -10.65 -22.80
CA GLU A 423 4.42 -10.50 -24.08
C GLU A 423 3.28 -11.52 -24.26
N GLU A 424 3.54 -12.79 -23.95
CA GLU A 424 2.54 -13.86 -24.04
C GLU A 424 1.32 -13.59 -23.12
N VAL A 425 1.55 -13.07 -21.90
CA VAL A 425 0.45 -12.73 -20.98
C VAL A 425 -0.45 -11.65 -21.58
N PHE A 426 0.10 -10.60 -22.18
CA PHE A 426 -0.70 -9.54 -22.80
C PHE A 426 -1.36 -9.97 -24.11
N GLU A 427 -0.75 -10.87 -24.88
CA GLU A 427 -1.41 -11.47 -26.04
C GLU A 427 -2.62 -12.32 -25.66
N LEU A 428 -2.52 -13.10 -24.60
CA LEU A 428 -3.64 -13.88 -24.08
C LEU A 428 -4.74 -12.99 -23.49
N LEU A 429 -4.36 -11.91 -22.82
CA LEU A 429 -5.33 -10.90 -22.34
C LEU A 429 -6.07 -10.26 -23.51
N LEU A 430 -5.37 -9.90 -24.60
CA LEU A 430 -5.98 -9.37 -25.81
C LEU A 430 -6.92 -10.38 -26.47
N GLN A 431 -6.53 -11.65 -26.52
CA GLN A 431 -7.39 -12.70 -27.08
C GLN A 431 -8.66 -12.89 -26.25
N ALA A 432 -8.52 -12.89 -24.92
CA ALA A 432 -9.68 -12.98 -24.02
C ALA A 432 -10.63 -11.76 -24.18
N TRP A 433 -10.05 -10.55 -24.34
CA TRP A 433 -10.85 -9.36 -24.64
C TRP A 433 -11.62 -9.49 -25.98
N LYS A 434 -10.96 -9.95 -27.04
CA LYS A 434 -11.60 -10.18 -28.36
C LYS A 434 -12.74 -11.19 -28.28
N ASP A 435 -12.60 -12.23 -27.48
CA ASP A 435 -13.66 -13.23 -27.27
C ASP A 435 -14.94 -12.65 -26.66
N LEU A 436 -14.83 -11.58 -25.86
CA LEU A 436 -15.95 -10.95 -25.13
C LEU A 436 -16.46 -9.67 -25.82
N ALA A 437 -15.63 -9.00 -26.60
CA ALA A 437 -16.01 -7.77 -27.29
C ALA A 437 -16.89 -8.04 -28.54
N GLY A 438 -17.03 -9.30 -28.96
CA GLY A 438 -17.88 -9.74 -30.05
C GLY A 438 -17.20 -9.71 -31.38
#